data_200a64c8e8d83a920ed03fc155cee37b
#
_entry.id   200a64c8e8d83a920ed03fc155cee37b
#
_cell.length_a   1.000
_cell.length_b   1.000
_cell.length_c   1.000
_cell.angle_alpha   90.00
_cell.angle_beta   90.00
_cell.angle_gamma   90.00
#
_symmetry.space_group_name_H-M   'P 1'
#
loop_
_entity.id
_entity.type
_entity.pdbx_description
1 polymer ?
#
loop_
_entity_poly.entity_id
_entity_poly.type
_entity_poly.pdbx_seq_one_letter_code
_entity_poly.pdbx_strand_id
1 'polypeptide(L)'
;PLVLPEGFEKIGANAFCHCGKLSEVILPSTIKQIGDEAFSTTKISSVNLPEGLESIGWRAFWDTSLKEVSIPNSCLNFGTDYVGENFAMNRYLEKIHLPEGMTEIPYGFVCNDIMLREINIPHTVKHIGKRALAQCTSLKRLEFPLGMQSLGEGALGYLESLECIVFPASMKSLGTKSCVHWRDIKEIYCAATEPPVCDRTDGGVFSGFDFPDGLNTPVVYVPKGSINKYKDTSRNCMGWEKFWNYVEID
;
A
#
# COMPACT_ATOMS: atom_id res chain seq x y z
N PRO A 1 -2.77 -29.15 -10.52
CA PRO A 1 -1.83 -28.57 -9.57
C PRO A 1 -0.37 -28.86 -9.98
N LEU A 2 0.51 -27.90 -9.74
CA LEU A 2 1.96 -28.09 -9.78
C LEU A 2 2.41 -28.41 -8.36
N VAL A 3 3.05 -29.56 -8.17
CA VAL A 3 3.61 -29.94 -6.87
C VAL A 3 5.14 -29.94 -6.99
N LEU A 4 5.79 -29.06 -6.25
CA LEU A 4 7.25 -29.02 -6.16
C LEU A 4 7.71 -29.95 -5.02
N PRO A 5 8.64 -30.89 -5.26
CA PRO A 5 9.08 -31.82 -4.23
C PRO A 5 9.93 -31.13 -3.16
N GLU A 6 9.97 -31.71 -1.97
CA GLU A 6 10.87 -31.26 -0.89
C GLU A 6 12.33 -31.28 -1.34
N GLY A 7 13.12 -30.36 -0.79
CA GLY A 7 14.52 -30.16 -1.14
C GLY A 7 14.77 -29.05 -2.17
N PHE A 8 13.72 -28.56 -2.86
CA PHE A 8 13.87 -27.34 -3.64
C PHE A 8 13.94 -26.14 -2.69
N GLU A 9 14.97 -25.32 -2.80
CA GLU A 9 15.14 -24.09 -2.01
C GLU A 9 14.85 -22.83 -2.82
N LYS A 10 14.84 -22.93 -4.16
CA LYS A 10 14.69 -21.76 -5.03
C LYS A 10 13.82 -22.04 -6.24
N ILE A 11 12.92 -21.10 -6.55
CA ILE A 11 12.24 -20.99 -7.84
C ILE A 11 12.95 -19.88 -8.62
N GLY A 12 13.44 -20.19 -9.81
CA GLY A 12 14.17 -19.25 -10.66
C GLY A 12 13.28 -18.14 -11.22
N ALA A 13 13.90 -17.06 -11.72
CA ALA A 13 13.19 -16.01 -12.41
C ALA A 13 12.45 -16.58 -13.63
N ASN A 14 11.23 -16.09 -13.87
CA ASN A 14 10.34 -16.49 -14.96
C ASN A 14 9.98 -17.98 -15.01
N ALA A 15 10.23 -18.77 -13.96
CA ALA A 15 10.11 -20.23 -14.01
C ALA A 15 8.74 -20.73 -14.51
N PHE A 16 7.66 -20.04 -14.14
CA PHE A 16 6.28 -20.35 -14.55
C PHE A 16 5.56 -19.11 -15.13
N CYS A 17 6.34 -18.12 -15.57
CA CYS A 17 5.79 -16.91 -16.17
C CYS A 17 4.92 -17.27 -17.39
N HIS A 18 3.76 -16.59 -17.50
CA HIS A 18 2.76 -16.82 -18.55
C HIS A 18 2.19 -18.24 -18.63
N CYS A 19 2.34 -19.06 -17.58
CA CYS A 19 1.67 -20.34 -17.50
C CYS A 19 0.18 -20.16 -17.20
N GLY A 20 -0.59 -19.64 -18.16
CA GLY A 20 -1.98 -19.24 -18.00
C GLY A 20 -2.98 -20.36 -17.68
N LYS A 21 -2.54 -21.62 -17.65
CA LYS A 21 -3.33 -22.78 -17.18
C LYS A 21 -2.96 -23.21 -15.76
N LEU A 22 -1.91 -22.63 -15.17
CA LEU A 22 -1.47 -22.95 -13.82
C LEU A 22 -2.39 -22.27 -12.81
N SER A 23 -3.26 -23.03 -12.17
CA SER A 23 -4.26 -22.54 -11.21
C SER A 23 -3.94 -22.89 -9.76
N GLU A 24 -3.00 -23.80 -9.53
CA GLU A 24 -2.63 -24.24 -8.19
C GLU A 24 -1.15 -24.62 -8.15
N VAL A 25 -0.46 -24.21 -7.11
CA VAL A 25 0.92 -24.59 -6.80
C VAL A 25 1.04 -25.01 -5.35
N ILE A 26 1.71 -26.11 -5.12
CA ILE A 26 2.08 -26.59 -3.79
C ILE A 26 3.59 -26.44 -3.66
N LEU A 27 3.99 -25.51 -2.79
CA LEU A 27 5.39 -25.22 -2.51
C LEU A 27 5.90 -26.14 -1.39
N PRO A 28 7.14 -26.65 -1.48
CA PRO A 28 7.73 -27.41 -0.40
C PRO A 28 8.13 -26.50 0.77
N SER A 29 8.23 -27.08 1.96
CA SER A 29 8.65 -26.34 3.16
C SER A 29 10.09 -25.79 3.08
N THR A 30 10.88 -26.31 2.17
CA THR A 30 12.30 -25.96 1.96
C THR A 30 12.51 -24.72 1.10
N ILE A 31 11.47 -24.17 0.44
CA ILE A 31 11.62 -22.97 -0.41
C ILE A 31 12.03 -21.76 0.42
N LYS A 32 13.13 -21.13 0.02
CA LYS A 32 13.67 -19.88 0.58
C LYS A 32 13.49 -18.69 -0.35
N GLN A 33 13.49 -18.92 -1.66
CA GLN A 33 13.49 -17.84 -2.65
C GLN A 33 12.52 -18.11 -3.79
N ILE A 34 11.70 -17.10 -4.10
CA ILE A 34 10.87 -17.05 -5.31
C ILE A 34 11.43 -15.91 -6.17
N GLY A 35 11.90 -16.24 -7.38
CA GLY A 35 12.56 -15.30 -8.28
C GLY A 35 11.61 -14.31 -8.96
N ASP A 36 12.18 -13.37 -9.70
CA ASP A 36 11.44 -12.36 -10.45
C ASP A 36 10.49 -13.01 -11.46
N GLU A 37 9.27 -12.49 -11.53
CA GLU A 37 8.22 -12.97 -12.42
C GLU A 37 7.92 -14.47 -12.35
N ALA A 38 8.32 -15.15 -11.29
CA ALA A 38 8.27 -16.62 -11.22
C ALA A 38 6.87 -17.19 -11.48
N PHE A 39 5.82 -16.55 -11.05
CA PHE A 39 4.40 -16.92 -11.27
C PHE A 39 3.59 -15.83 -11.95
N SER A 40 4.25 -14.86 -12.55
CA SER A 40 3.60 -13.76 -13.25
C SER A 40 2.64 -14.27 -14.33
N THR A 41 1.46 -13.65 -14.43
CA THR A 41 0.42 -13.95 -15.44
C THR A 41 -0.01 -15.43 -15.43
N THR A 42 -0.22 -15.98 -14.23
CA THR A 42 -0.79 -17.31 -14.01
C THR A 42 -2.25 -17.23 -13.53
N LYS A 43 -2.90 -18.37 -13.36
CA LYS A 43 -4.26 -18.46 -12.77
C LYS A 43 -4.25 -18.98 -11.35
N ILE A 44 -3.11 -18.90 -10.65
CA ILE A 44 -3.00 -19.31 -9.26
C ILE A 44 -4.00 -18.50 -8.42
N SER A 45 -4.92 -19.20 -7.76
CA SER A 45 -5.96 -18.60 -6.93
C SER A 45 -5.69 -18.65 -5.43
N SER A 46 -4.74 -19.48 -5.03
CA SER A 46 -4.24 -19.60 -3.67
C SER A 46 -2.80 -20.10 -3.67
N VAL A 47 -2.03 -19.68 -2.71
CA VAL A 47 -0.66 -20.18 -2.46
C VAL A 47 -0.39 -20.17 -0.97
N ASN A 48 0.19 -21.24 -0.47
CA ASN A 48 0.71 -21.28 0.90
C ASN A 48 2.22 -21.01 0.84
N LEU A 49 2.63 -19.84 1.32
CA LEU A 49 4.04 -19.44 1.40
C LEU A 49 4.62 -20.01 2.71
N PRO A 50 5.66 -20.87 2.65
CA PRO A 50 6.18 -21.52 3.84
C PRO A 50 6.98 -20.59 4.74
N GLU A 51 6.99 -20.86 6.05
CA GLU A 51 7.66 -20.06 7.09
C GLU A 51 9.19 -19.91 6.91
N GLY A 52 9.82 -20.69 6.05
CA GLY A 52 11.24 -20.55 5.71
C GLY A 52 11.53 -19.62 4.53
N LEU A 53 10.48 -19.06 3.90
CA LEU A 53 10.65 -18.18 2.74
C LEU A 53 11.32 -16.87 3.16
N GLU A 54 12.39 -16.48 2.47
CA GLU A 54 13.20 -15.30 2.78
C GLU A 54 12.99 -14.15 1.78
N SER A 55 12.68 -14.50 0.51
CA SER A 55 12.54 -13.48 -0.54
C SER A 55 11.51 -13.82 -1.60
N ILE A 56 10.83 -12.76 -2.08
CA ILE A 56 9.90 -12.78 -3.22
C ILE A 56 10.37 -11.70 -4.20
N GLY A 57 10.73 -12.10 -5.42
CA GLY A 57 11.25 -11.21 -6.45
C GLY A 57 10.23 -10.27 -7.06
N TRP A 58 10.72 -9.42 -7.93
CA TRP A 58 9.94 -8.47 -8.71
C TRP A 58 8.83 -9.19 -9.50
N ARG A 59 7.59 -8.67 -9.41
CA ARG A 59 6.41 -9.21 -10.09
C ARG A 59 6.20 -10.72 -9.91
N ALA A 60 6.74 -11.32 -8.87
CA ALA A 60 6.68 -12.77 -8.69
C ALA A 60 5.24 -13.33 -8.75
N PHE A 61 4.26 -12.57 -8.28
CA PHE A 61 2.83 -12.88 -8.33
C PHE A 61 2.04 -11.78 -9.03
N TRP A 62 2.60 -11.14 -10.04
CA TRP A 62 1.92 -10.12 -10.82
C TRP A 62 0.84 -10.73 -11.72
N ASP A 63 -0.35 -10.11 -11.80
CA ASP A 63 -1.49 -10.55 -12.63
C ASP A 63 -1.82 -12.04 -12.45
N THR A 64 -1.97 -12.47 -11.19
CA THR A 64 -2.47 -13.80 -10.85
C THR A 64 -3.97 -13.76 -10.53
N SER A 65 -4.53 -14.88 -10.07
CA SER A 65 -5.91 -14.95 -9.60
C SER A 65 -6.01 -15.11 -8.07
N LEU A 66 -4.97 -14.73 -7.33
CA LEU A 66 -4.94 -14.81 -5.87
C LEU A 66 -6.11 -14.04 -5.26
N LYS A 67 -6.72 -14.64 -4.24
CA LYS A 67 -7.82 -14.03 -3.47
C LYS A 67 -7.37 -13.56 -2.10
N GLU A 68 -6.51 -14.33 -1.49
CA GLU A 68 -5.90 -14.01 -0.21
C GLU A 68 -4.47 -14.53 -0.21
N VAL A 69 -3.57 -13.82 0.47
CA VAL A 69 -2.19 -14.25 0.67
C VAL A 69 -1.69 -13.80 2.04
N SER A 70 -1.01 -14.71 2.73
CA SER A 70 -0.27 -14.42 3.96
C SER A 70 1.21 -14.60 3.69
N ILE A 71 1.96 -13.53 3.90
CA ILE A 71 3.42 -13.54 3.71
C ILE A 71 4.05 -13.89 5.05
N PRO A 72 4.90 -14.93 5.12
CA PRO A 72 5.51 -15.36 6.38
C PRO A 72 6.48 -14.32 6.93
N ASN A 73 6.64 -14.27 8.25
CA ASN A 73 7.49 -13.30 8.92
C ASN A 73 8.99 -13.41 8.58
N SER A 74 9.42 -14.54 8.07
CA SER A 74 10.77 -14.74 7.54
C SER A 74 11.04 -13.99 6.23
N CYS A 75 9.97 -13.67 5.46
CA CYS A 75 10.09 -13.04 4.15
C CYS A 75 10.12 -11.52 4.26
N LEU A 76 11.30 -10.95 4.31
CA LEU A 76 11.51 -9.50 4.42
C LEU A 76 12.23 -8.89 3.20
N ASN A 77 12.56 -9.68 2.18
CA ASN A 77 13.21 -9.21 0.96
C ASN A 77 12.26 -9.30 -0.22
N PHE A 78 11.88 -8.14 -0.78
CA PHE A 78 10.95 -7.99 -1.90
C PHE A 78 11.61 -7.38 -3.16
N GLY A 79 12.92 -7.51 -3.30
CA GLY A 79 13.69 -6.91 -4.40
C GLY A 79 14.24 -5.53 -4.03
N THR A 80 14.85 -4.84 -4.99
CA THR A 80 15.53 -3.56 -4.79
C THR A 80 14.66 -2.36 -5.20
N ASP A 81 15.06 -1.16 -4.81
CA ASP A 81 14.36 0.13 -4.71
C ASP A 81 13.51 0.61 -5.90
N TYR A 82 13.56 -0.02 -7.05
CA TYR A 82 12.80 0.39 -8.25
C TYR A 82 11.97 -0.74 -8.86
N VAL A 83 11.93 -1.89 -8.23
CA VAL A 83 11.30 -3.11 -8.75
C VAL A 83 10.52 -3.78 -7.63
N GLY A 84 9.29 -3.38 -7.47
CA GLY A 84 8.34 -4.00 -6.54
C GLY A 84 7.27 -4.78 -7.29
N GLU A 85 6.05 -4.30 -7.23
CA GLU A 85 4.89 -4.89 -7.92
C GLU A 85 4.71 -6.40 -7.64
N ASN A 86 5.25 -6.87 -6.50
CA ASN A 86 5.34 -8.30 -6.18
C ASN A 86 3.99 -9.00 -6.25
N PHE A 87 2.92 -8.31 -5.83
CA PHE A 87 1.55 -8.79 -5.83
C PHE A 87 0.60 -7.86 -6.61
N ALA A 88 1.08 -6.98 -7.46
CA ALA A 88 0.26 -6.02 -8.19
C ALA A 88 -0.60 -6.67 -9.28
N MET A 89 -1.66 -5.97 -9.71
CA MET A 89 -2.60 -6.39 -10.76
C MET A 89 -3.43 -7.64 -10.43
N ASN A 90 -3.48 -8.06 -9.18
CA ASN A 90 -4.28 -9.20 -8.73
C ASN A 90 -5.74 -8.79 -8.54
N ARG A 91 -6.50 -8.79 -9.61
CA ARG A 91 -7.88 -8.28 -9.68
C ARG A 91 -8.87 -8.99 -8.76
N TYR A 92 -8.48 -10.11 -8.16
CA TYR A 92 -9.31 -10.90 -7.25
C TYR A 92 -8.79 -10.88 -5.81
N LEU A 93 -7.66 -10.20 -5.55
CA LEU A 93 -7.06 -10.14 -4.22
C LEU A 93 -7.95 -9.27 -3.31
N GLU A 94 -8.55 -9.91 -2.32
CA GLU A 94 -9.41 -9.25 -1.34
C GLU A 94 -8.67 -8.93 -0.04
N LYS A 95 -7.64 -9.73 0.29
CA LYS A 95 -6.91 -9.64 1.56
C LYS A 95 -5.45 -10.02 1.40
N ILE A 96 -4.58 -9.23 2.04
CA ILE A 96 -3.15 -9.53 2.15
C ILE A 96 -2.65 -9.29 3.58
N HIS A 97 -1.91 -10.27 4.10
CA HIS A 97 -1.19 -10.17 5.37
C HIS A 97 0.29 -9.95 5.12
N LEU A 98 0.79 -8.82 5.58
CA LEU A 98 2.21 -8.45 5.48
C LEU A 98 3.00 -9.03 6.66
N PRO A 99 4.30 -9.34 6.46
CA PRO A 99 5.13 -9.93 7.51
C PRO A 99 5.47 -8.90 8.59
N GLU A 100 5.39 -9.32 9.85
CA GLU A 100 5.94 -8.54 10.96
C GLU A 100 7.46 -8.37 10.77
N GLY A 101 7.97 -7.19 11.06
CA GLY A 101 9.37 -6.84 10.78
C GLY A 101 9.59 -6.09 9.46
N MET A 102 8.60 -6.08 8.55
CA MET A 102 8.64 -5.22 7.36
C MET A 102 8.73 -3.75 7.78
N THR A 103 9.72 -3.01 7.28
CA THR A 103 9.93 -1.59 7.61
C THR A 103 9.44 -0.65 6.52
N GLU A 104 9.26 -1.16 5.31
CA GLU A 104 8.77 -0.43 4.14
C GLU A 104 7.87 -1.33 3.30
N ILE A 105 6.74 -0.80 2.82
CA ILE A 105 5.97 -1.45 1.75
C ILE A 105 6.57 -0.96 0.42
N PRO A 106 7.14 -1.86 -0.42
CA PRO A 106 7.90 -1.47 -1.60
C PRO A 106 7.08 -0.77 -2.69
N TYR A 107 7.77 -0.29 -3.73
CA TYR A 107 7.17 0.27 -4.93
C TYR A 107 6.08 -0.65 -5.52
N GLY A 108 4.89 -0.09 -5.78
CA GLY A 108 3.81 -0.76 -6.48
C GLY A 108 3.31 -2.07 -5.88
N PHE A 109 3.62 -2.39 -4.65
CA PHE A 109 3.53 -3.72 -4.02
C PHE A 109 2.21 -4.45 -4.30
N VAL A 110 1.07 -3.78 -4.12
CA VAL A 110 -0.29 -4.24 -4.43
C VAL A 110 -1.02 -3.27 -5.36
N CYS A 111 -0.28 -2.56 -6.22
CA CYS A 111 -0.86 -1.56 -7.12
C CYS A 111 -1.89 -2.21 -8.05
N ASN A 112 -3.06 -1.57 -8.18
CA ASN A 112 -4.16 -2.00 -9.05
C ASN A 112 -4.82 -3.35 -8.63
N ASP A 113 -4.81 -3.65 -7.33
CA ASP A 113 -5.58 -4.74 -6.74
C ASP A 113 -6.97 -4.21 -6.38
N ILE A 114 -7.80 -4.09 -7.39
CA ILE A 114 -9.08 -3.36 -7.33
C ILE A 114 -10.09 -3.92 -6.34
N MET A 115 -9.98 -5.19 -5.96
CA MET A 115 -10.85 -5.84 -4.98
C MET A 115 -10.26 -5.89 -3.57
N LEU A 116 -9.07 -5.34 -3.37
CA LEU A 116 -8.42 -5.35 -2.05
C LEU A 116 -9.25 -4.54 -1.06
N ARG A 117 -9.71 -5.21 0.00
CA ARG A 117 -10.55 -4.65 1.08
C ARG A 117 -9.82 -4.60 2.41
N GLU A 118 -8.86 -5.48 2.60
CA GLU A 118 -8.15 -5.64 3.87
C GLU A 118 -6.64 -5.79 3.63
N ILE A 119 -5.88 -4.95 4.28
CA ILE A 119 -4.43 -5.03 4.38
C ILE A 119 -4.03 -4.72 5.83
N ASN A 120 -3.32 -5.64 6.49
CA ASN A 120 -2.69 -5.31 7.75
C ASN A 120 -1.36 -4.62 7.48
N ILE A 121 -1.15 -3.46 8.07
CA ILE A 121 0.15 -2.75 8.00
C ILE A 121 0.88 -3.00 9.32
N PRO A 122 1.99 -3.76 9.32
CA PRO A 122 2.73 -4.08 10.53
C PRO A 122 3.19 -2.84 11.29
N HIS A 123 3.27 -2.92 12.60
CA HIS A 123 3.70 -1.80 13.46
C HIS A 123 5.14 -1.33 13.20
N THR A 124 5.94 -2.15 12.54
CA THR A 124 7.32 -1.87 12.14
C THR A 124 7.44 -1.01 10.89
N VAL A 125 6.36 -0.88 10.08
CA VAL A 125 6.36 -0.11 8.84
C VAL A 125 6.49 1.38 9.13
N LYS A 126 7.48 2.01 8.50
CA LYS A 126 7.77 3.45 8.58
C LYS A 126 7.53 4.19 7.28
N HIS A 127 7.59 3.48 6.17
CA HIS A 127 7.51 4.06 4.83
C HIS A 127 6.58 3.24 3.94
N ILE A 128 5.77 3.94 3.15
CA ILE A 128 5.03 3.34 2.04
C ILE A 128 5.63 3.89 0.75
N GLY A 129 6.16 2.98 -0.06
CA GLY A 129 6.87 3.30 -1.30
C GLY A 129 5.96 3.91 -2.37
N LYS A 130 6.58 4.39 -3.44
CA LYS A 130 5.89 4.97 -4.58
C LYS A 130 4.85 3.99 -5.14
N ARG A 131 3.59 4.46 -5.29
CA ARG A 131 2.44 3.71 -5.83
C ARG A 131 2.12 2.39 -5.13
N ALA A 132 2.61 2.15 -3.93
CA ALA A 132 2.54 0.85 -3.28
C ALA A 132 1.11 0.28 -3.14
N LEU A 133 0.12 1.13 -2.83
CA LEU A 133 -1.30 0.77 -2.74
C LEU A 133 -2.16 1.54 -3.77
N ALA A 134 -1.55 2.12 -4.80
CA ALA A 134 -2.31 2.89 -5.79
C ALA A 134 -3.36 2.03 -6.49
N GLN A 135 -4.55 2.60 -6.72
CA GLN A 135 -5.65 1.94 -7.42
C GLN A 135 -6.23 0.69 -6.70
N CYS A 136 -6.05 0.56 -5.39
CA CYS A 136 -6.79 -0.40 -4.57
C CYS A 136 -8.18 0.17 -4.26
N THR A 137 -9.04 0.20 -5.28
CA THR A 137 -10.28 0.99 -5.27
C THR A 137 -11.35 0.50 -4.29
N SER A 138 -11.22 -0.71 -3.71
CA SER A 138 -12.17 -1.26 -2.73
C SER A 138 -11.79 -1.04 -1.27
N LEU A 139 -10.61 -0.44 -0.98
CA LEU A 139 -10.21 -0.11 0.39
C LEU A 139 -11.09 1.02 0.93
N LYS A 140 -11.73 0.78 2.09
CA LYS A 140 -12.64 1.76 2.73
C LYS A 140 -12.00 2.50 3.91
N ARG A 141 -11.08 1.88 4.58
CA ARG A 141 -10.39 2.43 5.74
C ARG A 141 -8.91 2.06 5.71
N LEU A 142 -8.07 3.02 6.01
CA LEU A 142 -6.64 2.81 6.26
C LEU A 142 -6.26 3.45 7.58
N GLU A 143 -5.57 2.68 8.40
CA GLU A 143 -5.00 3.13 9.65
C GLU A 143 -3.52 2.77 9.68
N PHE A 144 -2.67 3.77 9.86
CA PHE A 144 -1.23 3.57 9.87
C PHE A 144 -0.70 3.37 11.29
N PRO A 145 0.33 2.53 11.45
CA PRO A 145 0.96 2.29 12.74
C PRO A 145 1.62 3.56 13.29
N LEU A 146 1.74 3.64 14.62
CA LEU A 146 2.26 4.81 15.33
C LEU A 146 3.69 5.22 14.90
N GLY A 147 4.47 4.32 14.31
CA GLY A 147 5.82 4.59 13.82
C GLY A 147 5.92 5.07 12.37
N MET A 148 4.81 5.12 11.65
CA MET A 148 4.76 5.51 10.24
C MET A 148 5.23 6.94 10.02
N GLN A 149 6.09 7.17 9.02
CA GLN A 149 6.74 8.47 8.80
C GLN A 149 6.47 9.10 7.44
N SER A 150 6.34 8.32 6.37
CA SER A 150 6.19 8.92 5.04
C SER A 150 5.41 8.07 4.04
N LEU A 151 4.77 8.78 3.11
CA LEU A 151 4.21 8.23 1.88
C LEU A 151 5.06 8.67 0.68
N GLY A 152 5.37 7.73 -0.20
CA GLY A 152 5.99 8.00 -1.50
C GLY A 152 5.01 8.61 -2.51
N GLU A 153 5.54 8.96 -3.68
CA GLU A 153 4.75 9.49 -4.79
C GLU A 153 3.62 8.54 -5.18
N GLY A 154 2.38 9.05 -5.25
CA GLY A 154 1.21 8.29 -5.65
C GLY A 154 0.86 7.10 -4.76
N ALA A 155 1.44 6.97 -3.57
CA ALA A 155 1.38 5.77 -2.74
C ALA A 155 -0.04 5.26 -2.48
N LEU A 156 -0.98 6.16 -2.30
CA LEU A 156 -2.40 5.90 -2.03
C LEU A 156 -3.31 6.52 -3.11
N GLY A 157 -2.77 6.79 -4.29
CA GLY A 157 -3.55 7.40 -5.36
C GLY A 157 -4.69 6.51 -5.83
N TYR A 158 -5.85 7.12 -6.13
CA TYR A 158 -7.02 6.44 -6.68
C TYR A 158 -7.65 5.38 -5.76
N LEU A 159 -7.63 5.60 -4.45
CA LEU A 159 -8.41 4.81 -3.50
C LEU A 159 -9.85 5.35 -3.47
N GLU A 160 -10.60 5.09 -4.53
CA GLU A 160 -11.89 5.76 -4.79
C GLU A 160 -12.94 5.53 -3.69
N SER A 161 -12.98 4.33 -3.10
CA SER A 161 -13.92 3.99 -2.02
C SER A 161 -13.41 4.29 -0.61
N LEU A 162 -12.25 4.95 -0.47
CA LEU A 162 -11.69 5.25 0.84
C LEU A 162 -12.57 6.27 1.57
N GLU A 163 -13.16 5.85 2.70
CA GLU A 163 -14.04 6.67 3.52
C GLU A 163 -13.33 7.32 4.70
N CYS A 164 -12.31 6.65 5.25
CA CYS A 164 -11.60 7.10 6.43
C CYS A 164 -10.10 6.75 6.36
N ILE A 165 -9.26 7.71 6.74
CA ILE A 165 -7.82 7.48 6.88
C ILE A 165 -7.29 8.07 8.19
N VAL A 166 -6.35 7.35 8.82
CA VAL A 166 -5.74 7.76 10.09
C VAL A 166 -4.22 7.83 9.94
N PHE A 167 -3.69 9.06 9.99
CA PHE A 167 -2.26 9.35 10.03
C PHE A 167 -1.79 9.49 11.48
N PRO A 168 -0.72 8.78 11.89
CA PRO A 168 -0.19 8.88 13.24
C PRO A 168 0.57 10.18 13.47
N ALA A 169 0.83 10.50 14.74
CA ALA A 169 1.61 11.67 15.15
C ALA A 169 3.05 11.69 14.60
N SER A 170 3.58 10.52 14.25
CA SER A 170 4.93 10.36 13.67
C SER A 170 5.02 10.71 12.19
N MET A 171 3.89 10.98 11.50
CA MET A 171 3.89 11.31 10.08
C MET A 171 4.66 12.58 9.79
N LYS A 172 5.63 12.53 8.89
CA LYS A 172 6.53 13.64 8.56
C LYS A 172 6.30 14.21 7.17
N SER A 173 6.03 13.33 6.19
CA SER A 173 5.94 13.76 4.79
C SER A 173 4.97 12.95 3.96
N LEU A 174 4.37 13.62 3.00
CA LEU A 174 3.49 13.07 1.98
C LEU A 174 4.07 13.40 0.61
N GLY A 175 4.37 12.37 -0.18
CA GLY A 175 4.89 12.53 -1.53
C GLY A 175 3.87 13.06 -2.51
N THR A 176 4.32 13.55 -3.63
CA THR A 176 3.50 14.06 -4.74
C THR A 176 2.41 13.06 -5.11
N LYS A 177 1.19 13.53 -5.28
CA LYS A 177 0.03 12.70 -5.68
C LYS A 177 -0.24 11.49 -4.77
N SER A 178 0.32 11.47 -3.56
CA SER A 178 0.16 10.32 -2.67
C SER A 178 -1.28 10.12 -2.20
N CYS A 179 -2.09 11.16 -2.19
CA CYS A 179 -3.46 11.18 -1.69
C CYS A 179 -4.43 11.75 -2.74
N VAL A 180 -4.38 11.29 -3.98
CA VAL A 180 -5.21 11.82 -5.07
C VAL A 180 -6.42 10.94 -5.36
N HIS A 181 -7.50 11.56 -5.83
CA HIS A 181 -8.73 10.88 -6.28
C HIS A 181 -9.38 9.96 -5.24
N TRP A 182 -9.52 10.44 -4.00
CA TRP A 182 -10.31 9.80 -2.95
C TRP A 182 -11.75 10.34 -3.01
N ARG A 183 -12.60 9.71 -3.79
CA ARG A 183 -13.95 10.23 -4.08
C ARG A 183 -14.90 10.17 -2.90
N ASP A 184 -14.80 9.07 -2.13
CA ASP A 184 -15.74 8.77 -1.05
C ASP A 184 -15.21 9.17 0.33
N ILE A 185 -14.07 9.90 0.41
CA ILE A 185 -13.44 10.26 1.67
C ILE A 185 -14.35 11.17 2.51
N LYS A 186 -14.60 10.78 3.75
CA LYS A 186 -15.42 11.49 4.72
C LYS A 186 -14.61 12.04 5.87
N GLU A 187 -13.61 11.29 6.31
CA GLU A 187 -12.85 11.58 7.52
C GLU A 187 -11.35 11.37 7.30
N ILE A 188 -10.59 12.38 7.67
CA ILE A 188 -9.12 12.34 7.68
C ILE A 188 -8.65 12.67 9.09
N TYR A 189 -8.08 11.70 9.77
CA TYR A 189 -7.46 11.91 11.08
C TYR A 189 -5.96 12.12 10.89
N CYS A 190 -5.41 13.19 11.43
CA CYS A 190 -3.98 13.41 11.46
C CYS A 190 -3.53 13.80 12.86
N ALA A 191 -2.93 12.87 13.59
CA ALA A 191 -2.52 13.07 14.97
C ALA A 191 -1.22 13.89 15.13
N ALA A 192 -0.63 14.37 14.03
CA ALA A 192 0.56 15.21 14.06
C ALA A 192 0.19 16.65 14.49
N THR A 193 0.89 17.20 15.49
CA THR A 193 0.69 18.60 15.93
C THR A 193 1.30 19.60 14.94
N GLU A 194 2.27 19.19 14.14
CA GLU A 194 2.79 19.90 12.98
C GLU A 194 2.34 19.15 11.72
N PRO A 195 1.72 19.82 10.75
CA PRO A 195 1.24 19.15 9.55
C PRO A 195 2.39 18.49 8.79
N PRO A 196 2.21 17.26 8.30
CA PRO A 196 3.19 16.61 7.45
C PRO A 196 3.56 17.48 6.24
N VAL A 197 4.85 17.50 5.91
CA VAL A 197 5.35 18.22 4.73
C VAL A 197 4.76 17.60 3.48
N CYS A 198 4.15 18.42 2.63
CA CYS A 198 3.59 18.00 1.36
C CYS A 198 4.55 18.30 0.21
N ASP A 199 4.86 17.30 -0.61
CA ASP A 199 5.61 17.51 -1.83
C ASP A 199 4.76 18.33 -2.82
N ARG A 200 5.36 19.40 -3.36
CA ARG A 200 4.68 20.37 -4.23
C ARG A 200 4.89 20.11 -5.73
N THR A 201 5.72 19.16 -6.06
CA THR A 201 6.02 18.88 -7.46
C THR A 201 4.77 18.31 -8.15
N ASP A 202 4.60 18.64 -9.39
CA ASP A 202 3.66 18.01 -10.33
C ASP A 202 2.22 17.78 -9.79
N GLY A 203 1.57 18.81 -9.28
CA GLY A 203 0.16 18.81 -8.88
C GLY A 203 -0.12 18.60 -7.38
N GLY A 204 0.92 18.36 -6.58
CA GLY A 204 0.81 18.27 -5.11
C GLY A 204 0.19 16.97 -4.60
N VAL A 205 0.08 16.88 -3.28
CA VAL A 205 -0.34 15.66 -2.55
C VAL A 205 -1.82 15.34 -2.75
N PHE A 206 -2.68 16.34 -2.60
CA PHE A 206 -4.15 16.22 -2.62
C PHE A 206 -4.74 16.77 -3.93
N SER A 207 -4.18 16.44 -5.09
CA SER A 207 -4.74 16.86 -6.38
C SER A 207 -5.95 15.98 -6.76
N GLY A 208 -6.90 16.58 -7.51
CA GLY A 208 -8.12 15.87 -7.88
C GLY A 208 -9.19 15.82 -6.78
N PHE A 209 -9.01 16.60 -5.72
CA PHE A 209 -10.07 16.96 -4.77
C PHE A 209 -10.73 18.24 -5.29
N ASP A 210 -11.69 18.09 -6.17
CA ASP A 210 -12.57 19.17 -6.57
C ASP A 210 -13.82 19.11 -5.69
N PHE A 211 -13.87 19.97 -4.69
CA PHE A 211 -15.07 20.21 -3.89
C PHE A 211 -15.71 21.53 -4.35
N PRO A 212 -16.32 21.58 -5.55
CA PRO A 212 -16.74 22.84 -6.17
C PRO A 212 -17.74 23.61 -5.32
N ASP A 213 -18.47 22.93 -4.43
CA ASP A 213 -19.57 23.54 -3.68
C ASP A 213 -19.33 23.58 -2.15
N GLY A 214 -18.18 23.14 -1.66
CA GLY A 214 -17.90 23.05 -0.22
C GLY A 214 -18.79 22.05 0.55
N LEU A 215 -19.72 21.38 -0.12
CA LEU A 215 -20.76 20.57 0.52
C LEU A 215 -20.35 19.15 0.88
N ASN A 216 -19.29 18.60 0.28
CA ASN A 216 -18.81 17.24 0.52
C ASN A 216 -17.33 17.20 0.92
N THR A 217 -16.81 18.26 1.52
CA THR A 217 -15.44 18.24 2.03
C THR A 217 -15.33 17.29 3.22
N PRO A 218 -14.30 16.43 3.25
CA PRO A 218 -14.08 15.57 4.41
C PRO A 218 -13.85 16.40 5.67
N VAL A 219 -14.19 15.82 6.81
CA VAL A 219 -13.79 16.38 8.11
C VAL A 219 -12.34 15.99 8.37
N VAL A 220 -11.50 16.99 8.67
CA VAL A 220 -10.11 16.78 9.03
C VAL A 220 -9.96 16.95 10.54
N TYR A 221 -9.67 15.88 11.22
CA TYR A 221 -9.45 15.84 12.66
C TYR A 221 -7.97 16.04 12.97
N VAL A 222 -7.65 17.06 13.76
CA VAL A 222 -6.27 17.42 14.12
C VAL A 222 -6.16 17.65 15.64
N PRO A 223 -4.95 17.57 16.22
CA PRO A 223 -4.77 17.84 17.64
C PRO A 223 -5.14 19.27 18.01
N LYS A 224 -5.60 19.45 19.25
CA LYS A 224 -5.98 20.74 19.83
C LYS A 224 -4.88 21.79 19.66
N GLY A 225 -5.27 22.98 19.20
CA GLY A 225 -4.36 24.10 18.92
C GLY A 225 -3.58 23.98 17.60
N SER A 226 -3.88 22.98 16.75
CA SER A 226 -3.13 22.75 15.51
C SER A 226 -3.78 23.32 14.25
N ILE A 227 -5.07 23.65 14.25
CA ILE A 227 -5.81 24.08 13.04
C ILE A 227 -5.08 25.18 12.27
N ASN A 228 -4.60 26.22 12.98
CA ASN A 228 -3.92 27.34 12.31
C ASN A 228 -2.65 26.93 11.57
N LYS A 229 -1.95 25.88 12.05
CA LYS A 229 -0.76 25.35 11.40
C LYS A 229 -1.11 24.60 10.11
N TYR A 230 -2.22 23.87 10.11
CA TYR A 230 -2.72 23.13 8.93
C TYR A 230 -3.27 24.08 7.85
N LYS A 231 -3.79 25.23 8.24
CA LYS A 231 -4.31 26.26 7.31
C LYS A 231 -3.23 27.26 6.84
N ASP A 232 -2.02 27.21 7.40
CA ASP A 232 -0.95 28.15 7.08
C ASP A 232 -0.30 27.85 5.73
N THR A 233 -0.68 28.62 4.72
CA THR A 233 -0.17 28.50 3.34
C THR A 233 1.29 28.89 3.18
N SER A 234 1.91 29.55 4.16
CA SER A 234 3.32 29.94 4.13
C SER A 234 4.28 28.77 4.43
N ARG A 235 3.76 27.69 5.01
CA ARG A 235 4.53 26.51 5.39
C ARG A 235 4.67 25.50 4.24
N ASN A 236 5.64 24.59 4.35
CA ASN A 236 5.83 23.48 3.39
C ASN A 236 4.77 22.37 3.54
N CYS A 237 3.60 22.68 4.07
CA CYS A 237 2.47 21.79 4.25
C CYS A 237 1.31 22.09 3.29
N MET A 238 1.57 22.84 2.22
CA MET A 238 0.55 23.20 1.22
C MET A 238 -0.11 21.95 0.64
N GLY A 239 -1.43 21.99 0.65
CA GLY A 239 -2.31 20.88 0.30
C GLY A 239 -3.35 20.65 1.39
N TRP A 240 -2.97 20.80 2.65
CA TRP A 240 -3.90 20.74 3.78
C TRP A 240 -4.88 21.91 3.77
N GLU A 241 -4.47 23.11 3.33
CA GLU A 241 -5.32 24.30 3.21
C GLU A 241 -6.54 24.12 2.28
N LYS A 242 -6.54 23.08 1.45
CA LYS A 242 -7.68 22.75 0.60
C LYS A 242 -8.90 22.26 1.37
N PHE A 243 -8.68 21.76 2.58
CA PHE A 243 -9.77 21.30 3.43
C PHE A 243 -10.37 22.47 4.24
N TRP A 244 -11.68 22.51 4.31
CA TRP A 244 -12.42 23.62 4.93
C TRP A 244 -12.94 23.24 6.31
N ASN A 245 -13.20 21.96 6.52
CA ASN A 245 -13.86 21.44 7.71
C ASN A 245 -12.85 20.77 8.66
N TYR A 246 -12.33 21.56 9.59
CA TYR A 246 -11.37 21.10 10.61
C TYR A 246 -12.03 20.99 11.97
N VAL A 247 -11.74 19.91 12.68
CA VAL A 247 -12.16 19.63 14.06
C VAL A 247 -10.94 19.32 14.90
N GLU A 248 -10.83 19.98 16.05
CA GLU A 248 -9.78 19.66 17.04
C GLU A 248 -10.21 18.48 17.92
N ILE A 249 -9.30 17.57 18.15
CA ILE A 249 -9.46 16.42 19.03
C ILE A 249 -8.39 16.42 20.12
N ASP A 250 -8.71 15.83 21.29
CA ASP A 250 -7.79 15.73 22.44
C ASP A 250 -6.70 14.70 22.20
#